data_540244af7ff242e68da414ca079ebf96
#
_entry.id   540244af7ff242e68da414ca079ebf96
#
_cell.length_a   1.000
_cell.length_b   1.000
_cell.length_c   1.000
_cell.angle_alpha   90.00
_cell.angle_beta   90.00
_cell.angle_gamma   90.00
#
_symmetry.space_group_name_H-M   'P 1'
#
loop_
_entity.id
_entity.type
_entity.pdbx_description
1 polymer ?
#
loop_
_entity_poly.entity_id
_entity_poly.type
_entity_poly.pdbx_seq_one_letter_code
_entity_poly.pdbx_strand_id
1 'polypeptide(L)'
;AYGLFLLTLIFFIFSADLNIKKIITRIFSTIASLFRRKENTIPDVNLEANPTEDKSEIIERPQQSFSFGDLNQSEKLTSRLRSKYKLPAIDYLDKSSTKLSASELNKNRPDGEFMEKILLDFGIDGKIKAINNGPVVSLYEFEPAPGVKVSKIINLSEDLARNTSSTSARVSVIPGKNTVGIEIPNETRESVSLREIISYEKFQKKDIKLPIALGKSISGMPIVGDLTSMPHLLIAGTTGSGKSVCINTIIVSLLYKLNPDLCKFILIDPKMLELSTYEGIPHLLTPVITDAKKATSA
;
A
#
# COMPACT_ATOMS: atom_id res chain seq x y z
N ALA A 1 10.03 12.67 -38.88
CA ALA A 1 8.62 12.28 -38.64
C ALA A 1 7.81 13.44 -38.04
N TYR A 2 8.28 14.14 -36.99
CA TYR A 2 7.50 15.22 -36.33
C TYR A 2 7.32 16.47 -37.23
N GLY A 3 8.30 16.84 -38.06
CA GLY A 3 8.20 17.99 -38.98
C GLY A 3 7.13 17.78 -40.05
N LEU A 4 7.01 16.56 -40.59
CA LEU A 4 6.02 16.22 -41.61
C LEU A 4 4.60 16.24 -41.04
N PHE A 5 4.43 15.75 -39.79
CA PHE A 5 3.17 15.78 -39.06
C PHE A 5 2.70 17.20 -38.75
N LEU A 6 3.62 18.06 -38.37
CA LEU A 6 3.32 19.48 -38.10
C LEU A 6 2.88 20.21 -39.37
N LEU A 7 3.51 19.93 -40.51
CA LEU A 7 3.23 20.51 -41.82
C LEU A 7 1.84 20.05 -42.34
N THR A 8 1.51 18.77 -42.15
CA THR A 8 0.18 18.25 -42.54
C THR A 8 -0.94 18.81 -41.63
N LEU A 9 -0.67 19.01 -40.32
CA LEU A 9 -1.61 19.64 -39.41
C LEU A 9 -1.90 21.11 -39.78
N ILE A 10 -0.86 21.86 -40.12
CA ILE A 10 -0.99 23.26 -40.58
C ILE A 10 -1.77 23.32 -41.89
N PHE A 11 -1.52 22.43 -42.83
CA PHE A 11 -2.21 22.37 -44.11
C PHE A 11 -3.70 22.01 -43.93
N PHE A 12 -4.01 21.09 -43.01
CA PHE A 12 -5.37 20.70 -42.67
C PHE A 12 -6.16 21.87 -42.03
N ILE A 13 -5.52 22.63 -41.14
CA ILE A 13 -6.12 23.81 -40.50
C ILE A 13 -6.41 24.91 -41.54
N PHE A 14 -5.54 25.09 -42.51
CA PHE A 14 -5.72 26.06 -43.61
C PHE A 14 -6.80 25.62 -44.61
N SER A 15 -6.88 24.30 -44.91
CA SER A 15 -7.87 23.75 -45.85
C SER A 15 -9.28 23.68 -45.29
N ALA A 16 -9.45 23.66 -43.99
CA ALA A 16 -10.74 23.51 -43.29
C ALA A 16 -11.42 24.86 -42.99
N ASP A 17 -10.84 25.99 -43.41
CA ASP A 17 -11.37 27.37 -43.19
C ASP A 17 -11.78 27.65 -41.72
N LEU A 18 -11.05 26.98 -40.79
CA LEU A 18 -11.35 27.07 -39.36
C LEU A 18 -10.87 28.41 -38.80
N ASN A 19 -11.80 29.18 -38.28
CA ASN A 19 -11.49 30.48 -37.67
C ASN A 19 -10.72 30.27 -36.34
N ILE A 20 -9.40 30.15 -36.45
CA ILE A 20 -8.47 29.85 -35.37
C ILE A 20 -8.66 30.81 -34.18
N LYS A 21 -8.95 32.08 -34.41
CA LYS A 21 -9.25 33.06 -33.34
C LYS A 21 -10.44 32.63 -32.47
N LYS A 22 -11.52 32.11 -33.07
CA LYS A 22 -12.68 31.63 -32.32
C LYS A 22 -12.41 30.38 -31.50
N ILE A 23 -11.56 29.50 -31.99
CA ILE A 23 -11.17 28.25 -31.27
C ILE A 23 -10.26 28.58 -30.07
N ILE A 24 -9.26 29.43 -30.29
CA ILE A 24 -8.33 29.86 -29.22
C ILE A 24 -9.08 30.64 -28.13
N THR A 25 -10.00 31.58 -28.49
CA THR A 25 -10.77 32.28 -27.46
C THR A 25 -11.73 31.39 -26.69
N ARG A 26 -12.30 30.35 -27.30
CA ARG A 26 -13.12 29.35 -26.58
C ARG A 26 -12.27 28.49 -25.63
N ILE A 27 -11.13 28.02 -26.06
CA ILE A 27 -10.21 27.24 -25.22
C ILE A 27 -9.74 28.10 -24.04
N PHE A 28 -9.36 29.37 -24.31
CA PHE A 28 -8.88 30.26 -23.25
C PHE A 28 -9.99 30.64 -22.25
N SER A 29 -11.24 30.82 -22.72
CA SER A 29 -12.39 31.08 -21.83
C SER A 29 -12.74 29.88 -20.97
N THR A 30 -12.60 28.65 -21.50
CA THR A 30 -12.84 27.40 -20.74
C THR A 30 -11.77 27.17 -19.71
N ILE A 31 -10.51 27.42 -20.04
CA ILE A 31 -9.41 27.34 -19.11
C ILE A 31 -9.50 28.40 -18.01
N ALA A 32 -9.84 29.64 -18.38
CA ALA A 32 -10.08 30.75 -17.43
C ALA A 32 -11.24 30.48 -16.47
N SER A 33 -12.28 29.78 -16.91
CA SER A 33 -13.41 29.37 -16.05
C SER A 33 -13.02 28.28 -15.05
N LEU A 34 -12.07 27.42 -15.40
CA LEU A 34 -11.53 26.38 -14.48
C LEU A 34 -10.62 27.00 -13.41
N PHE A 35 -9.97 28.13 -13.68
CA PHE A 35 -9.09 28.82 -12.74
C PHE A 35 -9.78 29.94 -11.93
N ARG A 36 -11.04 30.27 -12.22
CA ARG A 36 -11.80 31.16 -11.36
C ARG A 36 -12.21 30.45 -10.08
N ARG A 37 -11.34 30.52 -9.10
CA ARG A 37 -11.62 30.20 -7.71
C ARG A 37 -12.79 31.11 -7.28
N LYS A 38 -13.89 30.53 -6.87
CA LYS A 38 -15.02 31.22 -6.28
C LYS A 38 -14.57 31.84 -4.97
N GLU A 39 -14.23 33.13 -4.97
CA GLU A 39 -14.12 33.90 -3.74
C GLU A 39 -15.53 34.03 -3.17
N ASN A 40 -15.77 33.37 -2.06
CA ASN A 40 -16.93 33.58 -1.24
C ASN A 40 -16.75 34.96 -0.56
N THR A 41 -17.33 35.99 -1.16
CA THR A 41 -17.56 37.27 -0.50
C THR A 41 -18.53 37.06 0.66
N ILE A 42 -18.01 37.24 1.86
CA ILE A 42 -18.81 37.40 3.07
C ILE A 42 -19.59 38.70 2.92
N PRO A 43 -20.93 38.71 3.07
CA PRO A 43 -21.68 39.99 3.05
C PRO A 43 -21.32 40.75 4.33
N ASP A 44 -20.85 42.00 4.13
CA ASP A 44 -20.69 42.99 5.19
C ASP A 44 -22.06 43.27 5.82
N VAL A 45 -22.20 42.90 7.07
CA VAL A 45 -23.35 43.28 7.89
C VAL A 45 -23.04 44.64 8.51
N ASN A 46 -23.65 45.69 7.98
CA ASN A 46 -23.69 47.01 8.61
C ASN A 46 -24.43 46.89 9.95
N LEU A 47 -23.72 47.14 11.02
CA LEU A 47 -24.27 47.34 12.36
C LEU A 47 -24.74 48.78 12.49
N GLU A 48 -25.99 49.06 12.21
CA GLU A 48 -26.68 50.23 12.74
C GLU A 48 -27.44 49.82 14.02
N ALA A 49 -27.02 50.42 15.10
CA ALA A 49 -27.62 50.25 16.40
C ALA A 49 -28.95 51.00 16.51
N ASN A 50 -30.03 50.26 16.80
CA ASN A 50 -31.20 50.84 17.43
C ASN A 50 -31.70 49.89 18.52
N PRO A 51 -31.89 50.40 19.76
CA PRO A 51 -32.33 49.58 20.88
C PRO A 51 -33.89 49.55 20.89
N THR A 52 -34.45 48.42 20.61
CA THR A 52 -35.82 48.10 21.01
C THR A 52 -35.82 46.77 21.70
N GLU A 53 -36.14 46.82 22.98
CA GLU A 53 -36.43 45.68 23.83
C GLU A 53 -37.58 44.87 23.20
N ASP A 54 -37.28 43.63 22.78
CA ASP A 54 -38.34 42.67 22.56
C ASP A 54 -37.92 41.32 23.24
N LYS A 55 -38.69 41.00 24.26
CA LYS A 55 -38.56 39.75 25.04
C LYS A 55 -39.00 38.61 24.16
N SER A 56 -38.10 38.00 23.43
CA SER A 56 -38.35 36.70 22.83
C SER A 56 -38.00 35.58 23.83
N GLU A 57 -39.02 34.92 24.29
CA GLU A 57 -38.94 33.69 25.11
C GLU A 57 -38.02 32.67 24.42
N ILE A 58 -36.96 32.34 25.08
CA ILE A 58 -36.10 31.20 24.70
C ILE A 58 -36.92 29.94 24.99
N ILE A 59 -37.55 29.37 23.97
CA ILE A 59 -38.10 28.04 24.03
C ILE A 59 -36.89 27.06 24.10
N GLU A 60 -36.45 26.74 25.31
CA GLU A 60 -35.57 25.62 25.56
C GLU A 60 -36.33 24.34 25.10
N ARG A 61 -35.91 23.82 23.95
CA ARG A 61 -36.30 22.46 23.58
C ARG A 61 -35.70 21.54 24.62
N PRO A 62 -36.49 20.72 25.34
CA PRO A 62 -35.92 19.80 26.30
C PRO A 62 -34.99 18.85 25.55
N GLN A 63 -33.72 18.86 25.94
CA GLN A 63 -32.78 17.82 25.55
C GLN A 63 -33.42 16.50 26.01
N GLN A 64 -33.72 15.65 25.02
CA GLN A 64 -34.12 14.27 25.33
C GLN A 64 -32.94 13.65 26.10
N SER A 65 -33.10 13.55 27.40
CA SER A 65 -32.20 12.78 28.23
C SER A 65 -32.28 11.33 27.76
N PHE A 66 -31.24 10.87 27.09
CA PHE A 66 -31.06 9.44 26.82
C PHE A 66 -31.01 8.72 28.15
N SER A 67 -32.07 7.98 28.44
CA SER A 67 -32.13 7.13 29.63
C SER A 67 -31.12 5.99 29.46
N PHE A 68 -30.07 6.00 30.27
CA PHE A 68 -29.07 4.94 30.34
C PHE A 68 -29.64 3.58 30.88
N GLY A 69 -30.94 3.49 31.09
CA GLY A 69 -31.60 2.27 31.65
C GLY A 69 -31.59 1.06 30.71
N ASP A 70 -31.57 1.28 29.38
CA ASP A 70 -31.67 0.16 28.43
C ASP A 70 -30.30 -0.43 28.01
N LEU A 71 -29.20 0.21 28.40
CA LEU A 71 -27.84 -0.26 28.09
C LEU A 71 -27.49 -1.57 28.82
N ASN A 72 -28.03 -1.77 30.02
CA ASN A 72 -27.73 -2.99 30.82
C ASN A 72 -28.30 -4.30 30.26
N GLN A 73 -29.38 -4.23 29.48
CA GLN A 73 -29.90 -5.43 28.79
C GLN A 73 -29.15 -5.70 27.48
N SER A 74 -28.79 -4.66 26.75
CA SER A 74 -27.99 -4.75 25.55
C SER A 74 -26.56 -5.25 25.85
N GLU A 75 -25.94 -4.79 26.95
CA GLU A 75 -24.62 -5.27 27.39
C GLU A 75 -24.63 -6.75 27.80
N LYS A 76 -25.70 -7.23 28.49
CA LYS A 76 -25.81 -8.66 28.83
C LYS A 76 -26.02 -9.56 27.62
N LEU A 77 -26.77 -9.12 26.60
CA LEU A 77 -26.93 -9.86 25.36
C LEU A 77 -25.61 -9.86 24.54
N THR A 78 -24.95 -8.71 24.43
CA THR A 78 -23.67 -8.59 23.73
C THR A 78 -22.56 -9.35 24.44
N SER A 79 -22.51 -9.36 25.79
CA SER A 79 -21.53 -10.15 26.53
C SER A 79 -21.73 -11.66 26.35
N ARG A 80 -22.98 -12.16 26.26
CA ARG A 80 -23.27 -13.58 25.97
C ARG A 80 -22.93 -13.98 24.54
N LEU A 81 -23.05 -13.07 23.57
CA LEU A 81 -22.62 -13.29 22.20
C LEU A 81 -21.10 -13.20 22.06
N ARG A 82 -20.44 -12.31 22.80
CA ARG A 82 -18.99 -12.15 22.86
C ARG A 82 -18.28 -13.42 23.37
N SER A 83 -18.84 -14.12 24.34
CA SER A 83 -18.27 -15.35 24.89
C SER A 83 -18.27 -16.53 23.90
N LYS A 84 -18.98 -16.44 22.78
CA LYS A 84 -19.09 -17.48 21.75
C LYS A 84 -18.26 -17.24 20.49
N TYR A 85 -17.59 -16.08 20.37
CA TYR A 85 -16.80 -15.81 19.18
C TYR A 85 -15.59 -16.75 19.10
N LYS A 86 -15.50 -17.49 18.01
CA LYS A 86 -14.34 -18.35 17.69
C LYS A 86 -13.56 -17.70 16.57
N LEU A 87 -12.25 -17.62 16.76
CA LEU A 87 -11.34 -17.18 15.68
C LEU A 87 -11.49 -18.08 14.47
N PRO A 88 -11.34 -17.55 13.25
CA PRO A 88 -11.36 -18.34 12.04
C PRO A 88 -10.33 -19.46 12.07
N ALA A 89 -10.70 -20.64 11.60
CA ALA A 89 -9.77 -21.74 11.49
C ALA A 89 -8.78 -21.48 10.35
N ILE A 90 -7.52 -21.82 10.56
CA ILE A 90 -6.45 -21.61 9.57
C ILE A 90 -6.71 -22.40 8.28
N ASP A 91 -7.56 -23.42 8.34
CA ASP A 91 -7.91 -24.26 7.20
C ASP A 91 -8.80 -23.55 6.17
N TYR A 92 -9.37 -22.40 6.50
CA TYR A 92 -10.04 -21.53 5.52
C TYR A 92 -9.07 -20.82 4.57
N LEU A 93 -7.78 -20.77 4.92
CA LEU A 93 -6.75 -20.24 4.05
C LEU A 93 -6.19 -21.34 3.16
N ASP A 94 -6.01 -21.02 1.88
CA ASP A 94 -5.45 -21.91 0.91
C ASP A 94 -4.07 -22.42 1.34
N LYS A 95 -3.85 -23.70 1.16
CA LYS A 95 -2.51 -24.28 1.30
C LYS A 95 -1.66 -23.75 0.15
N SER A 96 -0.43 -23.35 0.44
CA SER A 96 0.51 -22.95 -0.60
C SER A 96 0.55 -24.05 -1.70
N SER A 97 0.03 -23.73 -2.85
CA SER A 97 -0.22 -24.70 -3.94
C SER A 97 1.03 -24.88 -4.72
N THR A 98 2.13 -24.80 -4.48
CA THR A 98 3.32 -25.23 -5.23
C THR A 98 4.60 -24.81 -4.48
N LYS A 99 5.12 -25.69 -3.68
CA LYS A 99 6.59 -25.75 -3.56
C LYS A 99 7.06 -26.26 -4.91
N LEU A 100 7.37 -25.37 -5.85
CA LEU A 100 8.23 -25.73 -6.97
C LEU A 100 9.42 -26.48 -6.37
N SER A 101 9.79 -27.60 -6.97
CA SER A 101 10.92 -28.35 -6.46
C SER A 101 12.15 -27.45 -6.43
N ALA A 102 13.02 -27.59 -5.42
CA ALA A 102 14.23 -26.77 -5.33
C ALA A 102 15.08 -26.85 -6.62
N SER A 103 14.96 -27.94 -7.38
CA SER A 103 15.59 -28.13 -8.69
C SER A 103 14.98 -27.25 -9.78
N GLU A 104 13.67 -27.03 -9.79
CA GLU A 104 13.00 -26.15 -10.76
C GLU A 104 13.26 -24.67 -10.46
N LEU A 105 13.32 -24.31 -9.18
CA LEU A 105 13.64 -22.95 -8.74
C LEU A 105 15.09 -22.51 -9.05
N ASN A 106 16.01 -23.46 -9.07
CA ASN A 106 17.44 -23.17 -9.30
C ASN A 106 17.83 -23.25 -10.78
N LYS A 107 16.97 -23.79 -11.66
CA LYS A 107 17.35 -24.14 -13.03
C LYS A 107 17.81 -22.96 -13.89
N ASN A 108 17.33 -21.73 -13.60
CA ASN A 108 17.62 -20.53 -14.38
C ASN A 108 18.20 -19.38 -13.55
N ARG A 109 18.69 -19.68 -12.35
CA ARG A 109 19.34 -18.64 -11.52
C ARG A 109 20.83 -18.56 -11.85
N PRO A 110 21.39 -17.36 -12.02
CA PRO A 110 22.83 -17.20 -12.12
C PRO A 110 23.52 -17.85 -10.92
N ASP A 111 24.54 -18.64 -11.13
CA ASP A 111 25.37 -19.13 -10.04
C ASP A 111 26.41 -18.06 -9.59
N GLY A 112 27.09 -18.31 -8.49
CA GLY A 112 28.07 -17.37 -7.95
C GLY A 112 29.24 -17.13 -8.90
N GLU A 113 29.75 -18.19 -9.54
CA GLU A 113 30.86 -18.10 -10.47
C GLU A 113 30.51 -17.28 -11.71
N PHE A 114 29.31 -17.47 -12.22
CA PHE A 114 28.81 -16.67 -13.35
C PHE A 114 28.71 -15.18 -12.99
N MET A 115 28.22 -14.85 -11.78
CA MET A 115 28.16 -13.46 -11.31
C MET A 115 29.55 -12.85 -11.10
N GLU A 116 30.48 -13.61 -10.54
CA GLU A 116 31.89 -13.17 -10.40
C GLU A 116 32.52 -12.89 -11.76
N LYS A 117 32.30 -13.75 -12.75
CA LYS A 117 32.79 -13.57 -14.10
C LYS A 117 32.24 -12.31 -14.76
N ILE A 118 30.94 -12.06 -14.67
CA ILE A 118 30.34 -10.82 -15.19
C ILE A 118 31.01 -9.59 -14.56
N LEU A 119 31.16 -9.58 -13.23
CA LEU A 119 31.78 -8.45 -12.53
C LEU A 119 33.25 -8.26 -12.94
N LEU A 120 33.98 -9.36 -13.15
CA LEU A 120 35.36 -9.32 -13.62
C LEU A 120 35.45 -8.75 -15.04
N ASP A 121 34.54 -9.10 -15.94
CA ASP A 121 34.49 -8.58 -17.33
C ASP A 121 34.29 -7.04 -17.33
N PHE A 122 33.64 -6.47 -16.28
CA PHE A 122 33.57 -5.03 -16.06
C PHE A 122 34.73 -4.45 -15.24
N GLY A 123 35.78 -5.23 -15.01
CA GLY A 123 36.98 -4.81 -14.28
C GLY A 123 36.70 -4.60 -12.77
N ILE A 124 35.79 -5.41 -12.20
CA ILE A 124 35.51 -5.46 -10.76
C ILE A 124 35.93 -6.83 -10.25
N ASP A 125 37.02 -6.85 -9.50
CA ASP A 125 37.51 -8.06 -8.85
C ASP A 125 36.87 -8.22 -7.46
N GLY A 126 36.59 -9.47 -7.07
CA GLY A 126 35.98 -9.83 -5.80
C GLY A 126 35.41 -11.24 -5.80
N LYS A 127 34.67 -11.58 -4.73
CA LYS A 127 34.09 -12.92 -4.57
C LYS A 127 32.66 -12.87 -4.03
N ILE A 128 31.82 -13.80 -4.47
CA ILE A 128 30.51 -14.04 -3.89
C ILE A 128 30.67 -14.83 -2.58
N LYS A 129 30.30 -14.23 -1.46
CA LYS A 129 30.40 -14.85 -0.13
C LYS A 129 29.18 -15.70 0.22
N ALA A 130 28.00 -15.26 -0.23
CA ALA A 130 26.74 -15.96 0.02
C ALA A 130 25.74 -15.66 -1.08
N ILE A 131 24.86 -16.64 -1.32
CA ILE A 131 23.69 -16.49 -2.20
C ILE A 131 22.46 -16.79 -1.37
N ASN A 132 21.59 -15.80 -1.22
CA ASN A 132 20.31 -15.93 -0.51
C ASN A 132 19.17 -15.97 -1.54
N ASN A 133 18.58 -17.14 -1.71
CA ASN A 133 17.51 -17.36 -2.65
C ASN A 133 16.16 -17.06 -2.00
N GLY A 134 15.56 -15.92 -2.37
CA GLY A 134 14.21 -15.53 -1.93
C GLY A 134 13.12 -15.96 -2.91
N PRO A 135 11.85 -15.73 -2.54
CA PRO A 135 10.70 -16.11 -3.37
C PRO A 135 10.57 -15.26 -4.64
N VAL A 136 11.07 -14.05 -4.64
CA VAL A 136 10.91 -13.07 -5.74
C VAL A 136 12.25 -12.66 -6.33
N VAL A 137 13.28 -12.53 -5.49
CA VAL A 137 14.62 -12.10 -5.88
C VAL A 137 15.67 -13.01 -5.25
N SER A 138 16.81 -13.15 -5.93
CA SER A 138 18.02 -13.78 -5.39
C SER A 138 19.00 -12.66 -5.02
N LEU A 139 19.54 -12.72 -3.80
CA LEU A 139 20.53 -11.78 -3.30
C LEU A 139 21.91 -12.43 -3.30
N TYR A 140 22.84 -11.84 -4.04
CA TYR A 140 24.25 -12.20 -4.08
C TYR A 140 25.03 -11.23 -3.19
N GLU A 141 25.66 -11.74 -2.13
CA GLU A 141 26.54 -10.96 -1.27
C GLU A 141 27.95 -10.96 -1.86
N PHE A 142 28.30 -9.90 -2.57
CA PHE A 142 29.60 -9.75 -3.22
C PHE A 142 30.58 -8.97 -2.34
N GLU A 143 31.75 -9.54 -2.07
CA GLU A 143 32.86 -8.88 -1.40
C GLU A 143 33.85 -8.38 -2.45
N PRO A 144 33.91 -7.05 -2.70
CA PRO A 144 34.85 -6.49 -3.65
C PRO A 144 36.29 -6.58 -3.12
N ALA A 145 37.24 -6.74 -4.03
CA ALA A 145 38.67 -6.70 -3.71
C ALA A 145 39.06 -5.33 -3.10
N PRO A 146 40.12 -5.27 -2.27
CA PRO A 146 40.61 -4.00 -1.73
C PRO A 146 40.90 -2.98 -2.81
N GLY A 147 40.42 -1.74 -2.62
CA GLY A 147 40.59 -0.64 -3.57
C GLY A 147 39.47 -0.48 -4.58
N VAL A 148 38.52 -1.41 -4.70
CA VAL A 148 37.37 -1.26 -5.56
C VAL A 148 36.35 -0.31 -4.93
N LYS A 149 35.96 0.74 -5.66
CA LYS A 149 34.95 1.69 -5.20
C LYS A 149 33.54 1.10 -5.36
N VAL A 150 32.75 1.09 -4.28
CA VAL A 150 31.38 0.57 -4.28
C VAL A 150 30.48 1.30 -5.29
N SER A 151 30.68 2.60 -5.49
CA SER A 151 29.94 3.39 -6.49
C SER A 151 30.12 2.84 -7.92
N LYS A 152 31.28 2.25 -8.24
CA LYS A 152 31.49 1.61 -9.55
C LYS A 152 30.57 0.41 -9.72
N ILE A 153 30.36 -0.38 -8.65
CA ILE A 153 29.48 -1.55 -8.67
C ILE A 153 28.03 -1.12 -8.79
N ILE A 154 27.62 -0.09 -8.04
CA ILE A 154 26.23 0.43 -8.06
C ILE A 154 25.85 0.89 -9.46
N ASN A 155 26.75 1.56 -10.16
CA ASN A 155 26.51 2.08 -11.50
C ASN A 155 26.36 0.97 -12.57
N LEU A 156 26.77 -0.26 -12.29
CA LEU A 156 26.64 -1.41 -13.19
C LEU A 156 25.26 -2.10 -13.10
N SER A 157 24.30 -1.58 -12.35
CA SER A 157 23.00 -2.24 -12.17
C SER A 157 22.30 -2.59 -13.49
N GLU A 158 22.31 -1.69 -14.47
CA GLU A 158 21.72 -1.94 -15.80
C GLU A 158 22.49 -2.98 -16.61
N ASP A 159 23.82 -2.95 -16.55
CA ASP A 159 24.68 -3.91 -17.22
C ASP A 159 24.55 -5.31 -16.62
N LEU A 160 24.43 -5.40 -15.29
CA LEU A 160 24.15 -6.65 -14.58
C LEU A 160 22.78 -7.22 -14.98
N ALA A 161 21.74 -6.39 -15.04
CA ALA A 161 20.43 -6.81 -15.51
C ALA A 161 20.48 -7.39 -16.93
N ARG A 162 21.17 -6.72 -17.83
CA ARG A 162 21.33 -7.17 -19.22
C ARG A 162 22.08 -8.49 -19.32
N ASN A 163 23.21 -8.64 -18.61
CA ASN A 163 24.03 -9.85 -18.67
C ASN A 163 23.40 -11.06 -17.98
N THR A 164 22.51 -10.83 -17.00
CA THR A 164 21.72 -11.88 -16.37
C THR A 164 20.37 -12.13 -17.03
N SER A 165 20.08 -11.47 -18.16
CA SER A 165 18.78 -11.52 -18.86
C SER A 165 17.60 -11.20 -17.95
N SER A 166 17.82 -10.34 -16.94
CA SER A 166 16.82 -9.97 -15.94
C SER A 166 16.17 -8.63 -16.29
N THR A 167 14.95 -8.41 -15.82
CA THR A 167 14.21 -7.15 -16.07
C THR A 167 14.84 -5.94 -15.39
N SER A 168 15.58 -6.18 -14.30
CA SER A 168 16.30 -5.15 -13.53
C SER A 168 17.34 -5.82 -12.64
N ALA A 169 18.30 -5.07 -12.14
CA ALA A 169 19.15 -5.49 -11.04
C ALA A 169 19.25 -4.32 -10.03
N ARG A 170 19.34 -4.64 -8.77
CA ARG A 170 19.54 -3.64 -7.73
C ARG A 170 20.83 -3.92 -6.99
N VAL A 171 21.65 -2.89 -6.85
CA VAL A 171 22.93 -2.98 -6.13
C VAL A 171 22.88 -2.05 -4.93
N SER A 172 23.15 -2.57 -3.74
CA SER A 172 23.11 -1.81 -2.49
C SER A 172 24.16 -2.27 -1.50
N VAL A 173 24.62 -1.36 -0.66
CA VAL A 173 25.53 -1.71 0.46
C VAL A 173 24.74 -2.45 1.53
N ILE A 174 25.31 -3.54 2.07
CA ILE A 174 24.71 -4.26 3.19
C ILE A 174 25.23 -3.63 4.49
N PRO A 175 24.36 -3.01 5.31
CA PRO A 175 24.78 -2.40 6.56
C PRO A 175 25.48 -3.40 7.49
N GLY A 176 26.64 -3.02 8.04
CA GLY A 176 27.39 -3.86 8.99
C GLY A 176 28.23 -4.98 8.36
N LYS A 177 28.29 -5.05 7.02
CA LYS A 177 29.15 -6.00 6.28
C LYS A 177 30.04 -5.27 5.28
N ASN A 178 31.18 -5.86 4.92
CA ASN A 178 32.05 -5.38 3.84
C ASN A 178 31.58 -5.83 2.45
N THR A 179 30.34 -6.30 2.36
CA THR A 179 29.76 -6.85 1.14
C THR A 179 28.77 -5.89 0.52
N VAL A 180 28.63 -5.98 -0.79
CA VAL A 180 27.62 -5.32 -1.60
C VAL A 180 26.57 -6.36 -1.98
N GLY A 181 25.30 -6.05 -1.74
CA GLY A 181 24.20 -6.89 -2.14
C GLY A 181 23.79 -6.61 -3.57
N ILE A 182 23.76 -7.63 -4.41
CA ILE A 182 23.28 -7.61 -5.78
C ILE A 182 21.98 -8.42 -5.82
N GLU A 183 20.86 -7.76 -6.01
CA GLU A 183 19.53 -8.38 -6.07
C GLU A 183 19.13 -8.57 -7.54
N ILE A 184 18.89 -9.81 -7.91
CA ILE A 184 18.42 -10.20 -9.26
C ILE A 184 17.02 -10.80 -9.14
N PRO A 185 16.00 -10.28 -9.85
CA PRO A 185 14.67 -10.86 -9.87
C PRO A 185 14.69 -12.29 -10.41
N ASN A 186 13.97 -13.17 -9.74
CA ASN A 186 13.79 -14.54 -10.22
C ASN A 186 12.91 -14.54 -11.48
N GLU A 187 13.23 -15.39 -12.44
CA GLU A 187 12.40 -15.60 -13.63
C GLU A 187 11.03 -16.16 -13.22
N THR A 188 11.01 -17.15 -12.34
CA THR A 188 9.80 -17.69 -11.75
C THR A 188 9.65 -17.17 -10.32
N ARG A 189 8.57 -16.43 -10.09
CA ARG A 189 8.27 -15.87 -8.75
C ARG A 189 7.38 -16.84 -7.97
N GLU A 190 7.74 -17.12 -6.74
CA GLU A 190 6.90 -17.88 -5.82
C GLU A 190 5.84 -16.97 -5.21
N SER A 191 4.60 -17.45 -5.13
CA SER A 191 3.56 -16.79 -4.35
C SER A 191 3.76 -17.07 -2.86
N VAL A 192 3.69 -15.98 -2.07
CA VAL A 192 3.77 -16.06 -0.61
C VAL A 192 2.36 -16.24 -0.05
N SER A 193 2.08 -17.39 0.55
CA SER A 193 0.78 -17.69 1.14
C SER A 193 0.61 -16.99 2.50
N LEU A 194 -0.56 -16.35 2.69
CA LEU A 194 -0.93 -15.76 3.98
C LEU A 194 -0.98 -16.82 5.10
N ARG A 195 -1.45 -18.04 4.77
CA ARG A 195 -1.47 -19.17 5.70
C ARG A 195 -0.10 -19.45 6.30
N GLU A 196 0.95 -19.40 5.49
CA GLU A 196 2.32 -19.66 5.94
C GLU A 196 2.78 -18.62 6.96
N ILE A 197 2.49 -17.33 6.70
CA ILE A 197 2.90 -16.25 7.60
C ILE A 197 2.10 -16.28 8.91
N ILE A 198 0.78 -16.53 8.84
CA ILE A 198 -0.06 -16.63 10.04
C ILE A 198 0.31 -17.86 10.88
N SER A 199 0.72 -18.96 10.24
CA SER A 199 1.18 -20.18 10.96
C SER A 199 2.55 -20.01 11.60
N TYR A 200 3.29 -18.97 11.25
CA TYR A 200 4.64 -18.76 11.75
C TYR A 200 4.63 -18.44 13.25
N GLU A 201 5.55 -19.03 14.00
CA GLU A 201 5.62 -18.89 15.46
C GLU A 201 5.62 -17.45 15.95
N LYS A 202 6.38 -16.56 15.26
CA LYS A 202 6.45 -15.15 15.60
C LYS A 202 5.08 -14.44 15.50
N PHE A 203 4.23 -14.82 14.53
CA PHE A 203 2.86 -14.29 14.43
C PHE A 203 2.00 -14.72 15.63
N GLN A 204 2.24 -15.92 16.15
CA GLN A 204 1.47 -16.46 17.26
C GLN A 204 1.93 -15.95 18.64
N LYS A 205 3.08 -15.29 18.74
CA LYS A 205 3.59 -14.71 19.99
C LYS A 205 2.60 -13.71 20.59
N LYS A 206 2.56 -13.66 21.92
CA LYS A 206 1.69 -12.74 22.68
C LYS A 206 2.26 -11.34 22.82
N ASP A 207 3.55 -11.16 22.54
CA ASP A 207 4.26 -9.88 22.69
C ASP A 207 3.81 -8.84 21.65
N ILE A 208 3.30 -9.31 20.49
CA ILE A 208 2.82 -8.46 19.41
C ILE A 208 1.32 -8.24 19.62
N LYS A 209 0.94 -6.99 19.86
CA LYS A 209 -0.46 -6.65 20.17
C LYS A 209 -1.36 -6.70 18.94
N LEU A 210 -0.91 -6.10 17.82
CA LEU A 210 -1.64 -6.08 16.55
C LEU A 210 -0.77 -6.68 15.44
N PRO A 211 -0.60 -8.03 15.41
CA PRO A 211 0.28 -8.68 14.43
C PRO A 211 -0.29 -8.58 13.03
N ILE A 212 0.53 -8.16 12.10
CA ILE A 212 0.21 -8.11 10.67
C ILE A 212 1.21 -8.95 9.86
N ALA A 213 0.69 -9.72 8.92
CA ALA A 213 1.49 -10.49 7.99
C ALA A 213 1.98 -9.57 6.86
N LEU A 214 3.29 -9.34 6.78
CA LEU A 214 3.88 -8.46 5.76
C LEU A 214 4.37 -9.25 4.54
N GLY A 215 4.77 -10.51 4.71
CA GLY A 215 5.29 -11.35 3.65
C GLY A 215 6.53 -12.12 4.05
N LYS A 216 7.49 -12.27 3.13
CA LYS A 216 8.79 -12.89 3.37
C LYS A 216 9.93 -11.91 3.08
N SER A 217 11.03 -12.07 3.80
CA SER A 217 12.28 -11.37 3.50
C SER A 217 12.90 -11.91 2.21
N ILE A 218 13.95 -11.24 1.73
CA ILE A 218 14.78 -11.71 0.62
C ILE A 218 15.35 -13.12 0.90
N SER A 219 15.62 -13.45 2.17
CA SER A 219 16.06 -14.78 2.58
C SER A 219 14.93 -15.81 2.74
N GLY A 220 13.70 -15.49 2.35
CA GLY A 220 12.54 -16.39 2.43
C GLY A 220 11.91 -16.52 3.82
N MET A 221 12.43 -15.81 4.83
CA MET A 221 11.90 -15.87 6.20
C MET A 221 10.61 -15.04 6.34
N PRO A 222 9.56 -15.56 7.00
CA PRO A 222 8.34 -14.81 7.27
C PRO A 222 8.59 -13.54 8.06
N ILE A 223 7.99 -12.43 7.62
CA ILE A 223 8.05 -11.12 8.28
C ILE A 223 6.68 -10.79 8.85
N VAL A 224 6.66 -10.56 10.16
CA VAL A 224 5.49 -10.15 10.92
C VAL A 224 5.78 -8.77 11.51
N GLY A 225 4.89 -7.82 11.27
CA GLY A 225 4.92 -6.49 11.88
C GLY A 225 3.97 -6.39 13.07
N ASP A 226 4.15 -5.34 13.86
CA ASP A 226 3.18 -4.91 14.87
C ASP A 226 2.60 -3.55 14.46
N LEU A 227 1.30 -3.51 14.16
CA LEU A 227 0.64 -2.28 13.75
C LEU A 227 0.64 -1.22 14.87
N THR A 228 0.76 -1.62 16.14
CA THR A 228 0.86 -0.66 17.25
C THR A 228 2.13 0.18 17.20
N SER A 229 3.20 -0.32 16.60
CA SER A 229 4.44 0.42 16.37
C SER A 229 4.35 1.37 15.17
N MET A 230 3.28 1.28 14.37
CA MET A 230 3.01 2.07 13.18
C MET A 230 1.64 2.75 13.29
N PRO A 231 1.42 3.69 14.23
CA PRO A 231 0.09 4.26 14.53
C PRO A 231 -0.50 5.02 13.33
N HIS A 232 0.35 5.49 12.42
CA HIS A 232 -0.01 6.14 11.17
C HIS A 232 0.73 5.46 10.02
N LEU A 233 0.06 4.53 9.33
CA LEU A 233 0.64 3.79 8.22
C LEU A 233 0.06 4.31 6.89
N LEU A 234 0.92 4.85 6.03
CA LEU A 234 0.57 5.21 4.66
C LEU A 234 0.93 4.07 3.71
N ILE A 235 -0.06 3.56 2.99
CA ILE A 235 0.14 2.54 1.95
C ILE A 235 -0.19 3.16 0.60
N ALA A 236 0.81 3.25 -0.28
CA ALA A 236 0.68 3.79 -1.61
C ALA A 236 1.22 2.82 -2.67
N GLY A 237 0.68 2.93 -3.88
CA GLY A 237 1.11 2.12 -5.01
C GLY A 237 0.26 2.39 -6.25
N THR A 238 0.82 2.07 -7.42
CA THR A 238 0.12 2.15 -8.70
C THR A 238 -0.95 1.07 -8.82
N THR A 239 -1.85 1.20 -9.78
CA THR A 239 -2.83 0.16 -10.09
C THR A 239 -2.11 -1.16 -10.38
N GLY A 240 -2.56 -2.26 -9.75
CA GLY A 240 -1.94 -3.57 -9.90
C GLY A 240 -0.71 -3.83 -9.00
N SER A 241 -0.24 -2.85 -8.22
CA SER A 241 0.91 -3.03 -7.30
C SER A 241 0.60 -3.90 -6.06
N GLY A 242 -0.66 -4.27 -5.84
CA GLY A 242 -1.08 -5.06 -4.68
C GLY A 242 -1.49 -4.25 -3.44
N LYS A 243 -1.72 -2.92 -3.56
CA LYS A 243 -2.16 -2.07 -2.44
C LYS A 243 -3.40 -2.63 -1.73
N SER A 244 -4.45 -2.96 -2.47
CA SER A 244 -5.70 -3.53 -1.93
C SER A 244 -5.47 -4.90 -1.30
N VAL A 245 -4.63 -5.73 -1.91
CA VAL A 245 -4.23 -7.03 -1.33
C VAL A 245 -3.51 -6.82 0.00
N CYS A 246 -2.61 -5.86 0.10
CA CYS A 246 -1.89 -5.52 1.33
C CYS A 246 -2.86 -5.09 2.44
N ILE A 247 -3.82 -4.19 2.14
CA ILE A 247 -4.83 -3.73 3.10
C ILE A 247 -5.68 -4.91 3.59
N ASN A 248 -6.17 -5.73 2.66
CA ASN A 248 -6.93 -6.93 3.01
C ASN A 248 -6.11 -7.91 3.86
N THR A 249 -4.83 -8.10 3.53
CA THR A 249 -3.92 -8.94 4.31
C THR A 249 -3.77 -8.43 5.74
N ILE A 250 -3.68 -7.12 5.95
CA ILE A 250 -3.61 -6.52 7.29
C ILE A 250 -4.89 -6.78 8.07
N ILE A 251 -6.07 -6.51 7.48
CA ILE A 251 -7.35 -6.74 8.13
C ILE A 251 -7.51 -8.21 8.48
N VAL A 252 -7.30 -9.12 7.53
CA VAL A 252 -7.43 -10.56 7.73
C VAL A 252 -6.44 -11.06 8.79
N SER A 253 -5.21 -10.55 8.81
CA SER A 253 -4.23 -10.90 9.85
C SER A 253 -4.78 -10.62 11.26
N LEU A 254 -5.38 -9.45 11.46
CA LEU A 254 -5.97 -9.08 12.74
C LEU A 254 -7.19 -9.94 13.10
N LEU A 255 -8.04 -10.26 12.11
CA LEU A 255 -9.20 -11.14 12.29
C LEU A 255 -8.82 -12.57 12.68
N TYR A 256 -7.69 -13.08 12.20
CA TYR A 256 -7.17 -14.41 12.55
C TYR A 256 -6.52 -14.47 13.94
N LYS A 257 -6.14 -13.34 14.51
CA LYS A 257 -5.42 -13.27 15.78
C LYS A 257 -6.26 -12.76 16.93
N LEU A 258 -7.15 -11.81 16.68
CA LEU A 258 -7.83 -11.03 17.71
C LEU A 258 -9.34 -11.22 17.63
N ASN A 259 -9.98 -11.37 18.78
CA ASN A 259 -11.42 -11.36 18.88
C ASN A 259 -11.97 -9.91 18.85
N PRO A 260 -13.29 -9.73 18.68
CA PRO A 260 -13.92 -8.41 18.65
C PRO A 260 -13.76 -7.56 19.92
N ASP A 261 -13.40 -8.17 21.05
CA ASP A 261 -13.18 -7.43 22.31
C ASP A 261 -11.79 -6.79 22.36
N LEU A 262 -10.83 -7.40 21.66
CA LEU A 262 -9.43 -6.96 21.62
C LEU A 262 -9.10 -6.05 20.45
N CYS A 263 -9.86 -6.15 19.36
CA CYS A 263 -9.64 -5.34 18.16
C CYS A 263 -10.97 -4.90 17.56
N LYS A 264 -11.08 -3.61 17.30
CA LYS A 264 -12.22 -2.98 16.64
C LYS A 264 -11.78 -2.20 15.42
N PHE A 265 -12.67 -2.17 14.41
CA PHE A 265 -12.43 -1.44 13.16
C PHE A 265 -13.45 -0.34 12.95
N ILE A 266 -12.97 0.77 12.40
CA ILE A 266 -13.74 1.76 11.65
C ILE A 266 -13.20 1.73 10.23
N LEU A 267 -14.02 1.30 9.27
CA LEU A 267 -13.63 1.19 7.88
C LEU A 267 -14.30 2.29 7.06
N ILE A 268 -13.50 3.04 6.29
CA ILE A 268 -13.96 4.12 5.44
C ILE A 268 -13.54 3.81 4.01
N ASP A 269 -14.52 3.57 3.13
CA ASP A 269 -14.30 3.25 1.71
C ASP A 269 -15.18 4.12 0.81
N PRO A 270 -14.75 5.36 0.52
CA PRO A 270 -15.55 6.28 -0.30
C PRO A 270 -15.71 5.83 -1.75
N LYS A 271 -14.95 4.85 -2.20
CA LYS A 271 -15.05 4.28 -3.55
C LYS A 271 -15.90 3.03 -3.62
N MET A 272 -16.28 2.44 -2.49
CA MET A 272 -17.09 1.21 -2.37
C MET A 272 -16.49 0.00 -3.12
N LEU A 273 -15.18 -0.10 -3.21
CA LEU A 273 -14.50 -1.08 -4.06
C LEU A 273 -13.79 -2.20 -3.28
N GLU A 274 -13.34 -1.92 -2.07
CA GLU A 274 -12.37 -2.81 -1.39
C GLU A 274 -12.88 -3.33 -0.05
N LEU A 275 -13.57 -2.52 0.76
CA LEU A 275 -13.88 -2.82 2.16
C LEU A 275 -15.33 -3.26 2.41
N SER A 276 -16.21 -3.17 1.43
CA SER A 276 -17.64 -3.57 1.56
C SER A 276 -17.80 -5.06 1.90
N THR A 277 -16.83 -5.91 1.57
CA THR A 277 -16.82 -7.34 1.91
C THR A 277 -16.73 -7.61 3.41
N TYR A 278 -16.31 -6.61 4.20
CA TYR A 278 -16.22 -6.71 5.65
C TYR A 278 -17.50 -6.24 6.38
N GLU A 279 -18.54 -5.86 5.62
CA GLU A 279 -19.81 -5.43 6.23
C GLU A 279 -20.39 -6.53 7.13
N GLY A 280 -20.83 -6.15 8.33
CA GLY A 280 -21.46 -7.06 9.27
C GLY A 280 -20.51 -7.91 10.13
N ILE A 281 -19.18 -7.81 9.98
CA ILE A 281 -18.27 -8.51 10.89
C ILE A 281 -18.37 -7.94 12.32
N PRO A 282 -18.27 -8.77 13.38
CA PRO A 282 -18.43 -8.33 14.76
C PRO A 282 -17.34 -7.37 15.28
N HIS A 283 -16.27 -7.22 14.53
CA HIS A 283 -15.17 -6.28 14.82
C HIS A 283 -15.49 -4.83 14.42
N LEU A 284 -16.52 -4.58 13.60
CA LEU A 284 -16.90 -3.23 13.22
C LEU A 284 -17.54 -2.47 14.38
N LEU A 285 -17.14 -1.22 14.58
CA LEU A 285 -17.80 -0.28 15.48
C LEU A 285 -19.01 0.38 14.82
N THR A 286 -18.94 0.61 13.51
CA THR A 286 -19.99 1.17 12.66
C THR A 286 -20.05 0.39 11.35
N PRO A 287 -21.15 0.42 10.58
CA PRO A 287 -21.14 -0.06 9.21
C PRO A 287 -20.01 0.59 8.40
N VAL A 288 -19.58 -0.06 7.31
CA VAL A 288 -18.55 0.51 6.44
C VAL A 288 -19.03 1.86 5.89
N ILE A 289 -18.23 2.90 6.14
CA ILE A 289 -18.58 4.28 5.80
C ILE A 289 -18.19 4.56 4.36
N THR A 290 -19.18 4.85 3.53
CA THR A 290 -18.97 5.14 2.09
C THR A 290 -19.11 6.63 1.75
N ASP A 291 -19.75 7.41 2.63
CA ASP A 291 -19.95 8.84 2.45
C ASP A 291 -18.90 9.65 3.22
N ALA A 292 -18.21 10.56 2.51
CA ALA A 292 -17.17 11.41 3.10
C ALA A 292 -17.70 12.31 4.24
N LYS A 293 -18.97 12.77 4.16
CA LYS A 293 -19.58 13.59 5.23
C LYS A 293 -19.84 12.77 6.48
N LYS A 294 -20.26 11.52 6.34
CA LYS A 294 -20.46 10.61 7.47
C LYS A 294 -19.12 10.23 8.12
N ALA A 295 -18.05 10.14 7.32
CA ALA A 295 -16.73 9.82 7.84
C ALA A 295 -16.19 10.87 8.82
N THR A 296 -16.59 12.15 8.67
CA THR A 296 -16.17 13.21 9.61
C THR A 296 -16.96 13.22 10.91
N SER A 297 -18.09 12.52 10.97
CA SER A 297 -18.96 12.43 12.15
C SER A 297 -18.80 11.12 12.92
N ALA A 298 -18.11 10.14 12.34
CA ALA A 298 -17.87 8.85 12.95
C ALA A 298 -16.60 8.84 13.79
#